data_023a92c8a1b31d730cd2868edba67ca4
#
_entry.id   023a92c8a1b31d730cd2868edba67ca4
#
_cell.length_a   1.000
_cell.length_b   1.000
_cell.length_c   1.000
_cell.angle_alpha   90.00
_cell.angle_beta   90.00
_cell.angle_gamma   90.00
#
_symmetry.space_group_name_H-M   'P 1'
#
loop_
_entity.id
_entity.type
_entity.pdbx_description
1 polymer ?
#
loop_
_entity_poly.entity_id
_entity_poly.type
_entity_poly.pdbx_seq_one_letter_code
_entity_poly.pdbx_strand_id
1 'polypeptide(L)'
;MWILFAFGSALFAGLTAILAKCGIRNTDSNVATALRTGVVLIFSWLMVFVVGAQSGIRDISAKVLIFLILSGLSTGISWLCYFKALQIGDINKVTPIDKSSTVITMLLAFIFLREEITWLKFVSMILIGIGTYLMIQKKETKEKAEDKKWLLYAVGSAVFASLISILGKIGIQDVNSNLGTAIRTAVVLVMAWIVVFVTGKQNTVNNIDRKSWLFLILSGVATGGSWLCYYRALQTGPASVVVPIDKLSILVTIAFSYIVFHEKLSLKSGTGLLLIVVGTLALLI
;
A
#
# COMPACT_ATOMS: atom_id res chain seq x y z
N MET A 1 17.09 12.54 6.47
CA MET A 1 16.90 12.11 5.08
C MET A 1 15.71 11.15 4.87
N TRP A 2 15.52 10.12 5.71
CA TRP A 2 14.41 9.17 5.53
C TRP A 2 13.02 9.84 5.55
N ILE A 3 12.84 10.92 6.32
CA ILE A 3 11.58 11.69 6.37
C ILE A 3 11.20 12.25 4.98
N LEU A 4 12.17 12.79 4.25
CA LEU A 4 11.93 13.30 2.89
C LEU A 4 11.46 12.18 1.95
N PHE A 5 12.07 11.01 2.04
CA PHE A 5 11.65 9.84 1.27
C PHE A 5 10.26 9.36 1.69
N ALA A 6 9.92 9.39 2.99
CA ALA A 6 8.58 9.02 3.46
C ALA A 6 7.49 9.95 2.92
N PHE A 7 7.71 11.28 2.96
CA PHE A 7 6.79 12.25 2.35
C PHE A 7 6.77 12.15 0.82
N GLY A 8 7.91 11.89 0.19
CA GLY A 8 7.98 11.62 -1.25
C GLY A 8 7.14 10.40 -1.63
N SER A 9 7.22 9.32 -0.83
CA SER A 9 6.36 8.15 -1.01
C SER A 9 4.87 8.51 -0.93
N ALA A 10 4.46 9.27 0.09
CA ALA A 10 3.09 9.70 0.25
C ALA A 10 2.58 10.55 -0.93
N LEU A 11 3.40 11.47 -1.43
CA LEU A 11 3.08 12.28 -2.60
C LEU A 11 2.85 11.41 -3.84
N PHE A 12 3.81 10.54 -4.17
CA PHE A 12 3.70 9.64 -5.31
C PHE A 12 2.56 8.63 -5.15
N ALA A 13 2.27 8.14 -3.94
CA ALA A 13 1.14 7.28 -3.67
C ALA A 13 -0.20 7.99 -3.91
N GLY A 14 -0.31 9.26 -3.54
CA GLY A 14 -1.47 10.09 -3.86
C GLY A 14 -1.65 10.29 -5.37
N LEU A 15 -0.58 10.62 -6.09
CA LEU A 15 -0.58 10.72 -7.56
C LEU A 15 -0.97 9.39 -8.20
N THR A 16 -0.47 8.27 -7.69
CA THR A 16 -0.85 6.92 -8.13
C THR A 16 -2.37 6.72 -8.07
N ALA A 17 -2.99 7.05 -6.92
CA ALA A 17 -4.43 6.87 -6.73
C ALA A 17 -5.25 7.71 -7.72
N ILE A 18 -4.83 8.95 -7.97
CA ILE A 18 -5.47 9.88 -8.91
C ILE A 18 -5.40 9.34 -10.34
N LEU A 19 -4.18 9.00 -10.79
CA LEU A 19 -3.93 8.48 -12.14
C LEU A 19 -4.63 7.13 -12.37
N ALA A 20 -4.62 6.27 -11.35
CA ALA A 20 -5.35 5.01 -11.39
C ALA A 20 -6.87 5.23 -11.55
N LYS A 21 -7.47 6.16 -10.79
CA LYS A 21 -8.90 6.50 -10.91
C LYS A 21 -9.26 6.95 -12.34
N CYS A 22 -8.35 7.66 -13.01
CA CYS A 22 -8.53 8.06 -14.41
C CYS A 22 -8.39 6.89 -15.40
N GLY A 23 -7.47 5.95 -15.12
CA GLY A 23 -7.17 4.82 -16.01
C GLY A 23 -8.12 3.63 -15.88
N ILE A 24 -8.81 3.48 -14.74
CA ILE A 24 -9.65 2.29 -14.45
C ILE A 24 -11.10 2.47 -14.93
N ARG A 25 -11.48 3.58 -15.55
CA ARG A 25 -12.90 3.83 -15.92
C ARG A 25 -13.51 2.70 -16.75
N ASN A 26 -12.73 2.09 -17.65
CA ASN A 26 -13.16 1.03 -18.57
C ASN A 26 -12.31 -0.24 -18.45
N THR A 27 -11.53 -0.38 -17.37
CA THR A 27 -10.60 -1.50 -17.20
C THR A 27 -10.87 -2.21 -15.87
N ASP A 28 -10.84 -3.54 -15.87
CA ASP A 28 -10.92 -4.30 -14.62
C ASP A 28 -9.77 -3.91 -13.67
N SER A 29 -10.09 -3.73 -12.39
CA SER A 29 -9.13 -3.22 -11.40
C SER A 29 -7.96 -4.17 -11.14
N ASN A 30 -8.19 -5.50 -11.24
CA ASN A 30 -7.14 -6.50 -11.03
C ASN A 30 -6.15 -6.48 -12.20
N VAL A 31 -6.69 -6.42 -13.43
CA VAL A 31 -5.88 -6.29 -14.66
C VAL A 31 -5.09 -4.98 -14.65
N ALA A 32 -5.75 -3.86 -14.32
CA ALA A 32 -5.09 -2.57 -14.19
C ALA A 32 -3.94 -2.62 -13.17
N THR A 33 -4.15 -3.30 -12.04
CA THR A 33 -3.12 -3.49 -11.00
C THR A 33 -1.96 -4.33 -11.51
N ALA A 34 -2.21 -5.45 -12.21
CA ALA A 34 -1.17 -6.31 -12.76
C ALA A 34 -0.33 -5.58 -13.82
N LEU A 35 -0.98 -4.90 -14.76
CA LEU A 35 -0.29 -4.12 -15.81
C LEU A 35 0.54 -2.99 -15.21
N ARG A 36 -0.02 -2.24 -14.27
CA ARG A 36 0.69 -1.20 -13.55
C ARG A 36 1.90 -1.74 -12.79
N THR A 37 1.76 -2.91 -12.15
CA THR A 37 2.89 -3.56 -11.45
C THR A 37 4.00 -3.95 -12.43
N GLY A 38 3.67 -4.34 -13.65
CA GLY A 38 4.66 -4.53 -14.73
C GLY A 38 5.47 -3.25 -15.02
N VAL A 39 4.79 -2.10 -15.11
CA VAL A 39 5.46 -0.80 -15.27
C VAL A 39 6.34 -0.48 -14.05
N VAL A 40 5.86 -0.75 -12.84
CA VAL A 40 6.64 -0.58 -11.60
C VAL A 40 7.91 -1.41 -11.65
N LEU A 41 7.84 -2.66 -12.11
CA LEU A 41 8.99 -3.54 -12.22
C LEU A 41 10.04 -2.97 -13.19
N ILE A 42 9.62 -2.56 -14.39
CA ILE A 42 10.50 -1.96 -15.39
C ILE A 42 11.16 -0.71 -14.81
N PHE A 43 10.37 0.18 -14.19
CA PHE A 43 10.88 1.42 -13.60
C PHE A 43 11.86 1.14 -12.44
N SER A 44 11.56 0.15 -11.58
CA SER A 44 12.45 -0.23 -10.48
C SER A 44 13.80 -0.75 -10.98
N TRP A 45 13.80 -1.60 -12.01
CA TRP A 45 15.05 -2.07 -12.64
C TRP A 45 15.82 -0.96 -13.33
N LEU A 46 15.12 -0.04 -14.03
CA LEU A 46 15.78 1.15 -14.60
C LEU A 46 16.53 1.93 -13.50
N MET A 47 15.90 2.14 -12.34
CA MET A 47 16.53 2.83 -11.22
C MET A 47 17.70 2.04 -10.61
N VAL A 48 17.64 0.70 -10.60
CA VAL A 48 18.78 -0.15 -10.20
C VAL A 48 19.98 0.11 -11.09
N PHE A 49 19.78 0.20 -12.41
CA PHE A 49 20.87 0.50 -13.36
C PHE A 49 21.38 1.94 -13.22
N VAL A 50 20.47 2.91 -13.06
CA VAL A 50 20.84 4.34 -12.89
C VAL A 50 21.73 4.57 -11.66
N VAL A 51 21.44 3.86 -10.55
CA VAL A 51 22.27 3.99 -9.32
C VAL A 51 23.44 3.01 -9.27
N GLY A 52 23.65 2.19 -10.30
CA GLY A 52 24.75 1.23 -10.36
C GLY A 52 24.64 0.06 -9.37
N ALA A 53 23.43 -0.27 -8.89
CA ALA A 53 23.23 -1.26 -7.84
C ALA A 53 23.11 -2.71 -8.37
N GLN A 54 23.22 -2.95 -9.68
CA GLN A 54 23.07 -4.26 -10.32
C GLN A 54 24.12 -5.28 -9.88
N SER A 55 25.33 -4.82 -9.56
CA SER A 55 26.42 -5.70 -9.08
C SER A 55 26.07 -6.37 -7.75
N GLY A 56 25.28 -5.71 -6.89
CA GLY A 56 24.84 -6.22 -5.61
C GLY A 56 23.93 -7.47 -5.69
N ILE A 57 23.45 -7.85 -6.88
CA ILE A 57 22.64 -9.08 -7.06
C ILE A 57 23.43 -10.33 -6.61
N ARG A 58 24.72 -10.36 -6.86
CA ARG A 58 25.59 -11.51 -6.54
C ARG A 58 25.84 -11.67 -5.05
N ASP A 59 25.71 -10.58 -4.30
CA ASP A 59 26.02 -10.52 -2.88
C ASP A 59 24.78 -10.65 -1.98
N ILE A 60 23.60 -10.89 -2.58
CA ILE A 60 22.34 -11.03 -1.84
C ILE A 60 22.36 -12.33 -1.04
N SER A 61 22.28 -12.22 0.29
CA SER A 61 22.16 -13.38 1.13
C SER A 61 20.81 -14.10 0.97
N ALA A 62 20.79 -15.41 1.18
CA ALA A 62 19.54 -16.18 1.15
C ALA A 62 18.50 -15.63 2.13
N LYS A 63 18.93 -15.12 3.29
CA LYS A 63 18.05 -14.47 4.28
C LYS A 63 17.33 -13.27 3.68
N VAL A 64 18.06 -12.34 3.08
CA VAL A 64 17.51 -11.14 2.41
C VAL A 64 16.49 -11.54 1.34
N LEU A 65 16.86 -12.50 0.47
CA LEU A 65 15.98 -12.97 -0.60
C LEU A 65 14.68 -13.57 -0.06
N ILE A 66 14.75 -14.39 0.97
CA ILE A 66 13.56 -14.97 1.63
C ILE A 66 12.63 -13.88 2.15
N PHE A 67 13.15 -12.87 2.85
CA PHE A 67 12.31 -11.78 3.39
C PHE A 67 11.68 -10.92 2.29
N LEU A 68 12.40 -10.65 1.19
CA LEU A 68 11.85 -9.92 0.05
C LEU A 68 10.76 -10.72 -0.66
N ILE A 69 10.95 -12.04 -0.84
CA ILE A 69 9.94 -12.93 -1.41
C ILE A 69 8.71 -12.98 -0.49
N LEU A 70 8.89 -13.21 0.81
CA LEU A 70 7.79 -13.24 1.77
C LEU A 70 7.01 -11.92 1.81
N SER A 71 7.69 -10.77 1.71
CA SER A 71 7.04 -9.46 1.60
C SER A 71 6.21 -9.35 0.32
N GLY A 72 6.72 -9.82 -0.81
CA GLY A 72 5.99 -9.86 -2.08
C GLY A 72 4.77 -10.78 -2.04
N LEU A 73 4.93 -11.99 -1.51
CA LEU A 73 3.85 -12.96 -1.31
C LEU A 73 2.77 -12.41 -0.37
N SER A 74 3.18 -11.78 0.74
CA SER A 74 2.24 -11.13 1.66
C SER A 74 1.37 -10.09 0.98
N THR A 75 1.90 -9.36 -0.01
CA THR A 75 1.12 -8.42 -0.83
C THR A 75 0.00 -9.13 -1.58
N GLY A 76 0.32 -10.21 -2.29
CA GLY A 76 -0.66 -10.97 -3.06
C GLY A 76 -1.70 -11.66 -2.17
N ILE A 77 -1.27 -12.27 -1.06
CA ILE A 77 -2.18 -12.92 -0.11
C ILE A 77 -3.13 -11.89 0.52
N SER A 78 -2.62 -10.70 0.91
CA SER A 78 -3.44 -9.62 1.41
C SER A 78 -4.52 -9.23 0.39
N TRP A 79 -4.17 -9.06 -0.89
CA TRP A 79 -5.14 -8.74 -1.94
C TRP A 79 -6.20 -9.83 -2.12
N LEU A 80 -5.79 -11.12 -2.19
CA LEU A 80 -6.72 -12.23 -2.31
C LEU A 80 -7.69 -12.30 -1.13
N CYS A 81 -7.20 -12.12 0.09
CA CYS A 81 -8.02 -12.06 1.29
C CYS A 81 -8.98 -10.86 1.25
N TYR A 82 -8.51 -9.67 0.89
CA TYR A 82 -9.33 -8.47 0.79
C TYR A 82 -10.47 -8.62 -0.20
N PHE A 83 -10.17 -9.06 -1.44
CA PHE A 83 -11.18 -9.26 -2.47
C PHE A 83 -12.18 -10.36 -2.07
N LYS A 84 -11.72 -11.44 -1.42
CA LYS A 84 -12.63 -12.47 -0.92
C LYS A 84 -13.54 -11.95 0.18
N ALA A 85 -12.98 -11.17 1.12
CA ALA A 85 -13.78 -10.51 2.16
C ALA A 85 -14.87 -9.60 1.57
N LEU A 86 -14.51 -8.78 0.55
CA LEU A 86 -15.47 -7.91 -0.14
C LEU A 86 -16.55 -8.68 -0.91
N GLN A 87 -16.21 -9.86 -1.42
CA GLN A 87 -17.16 -10.69 -2.18
C GLN A 87 -18.28 -11.26 -1.30
N ILE A 88 -17.97 -11.63 -0.06
CA ILE A 88 -18.87 -12.35 0.85
C ILE A 88 -19.32 -11.52 2.06
N GLY A 89 -18.76 -10.33 2.27
CA GLY A 89 -19.07 -9.44 3.39
C GLY A 89 -19.45 -8.03 2.95
N ASP A 90 -19.85 -7.22 3.92
CA ASP A 90 -20.18 -5.81 3.71
C ASP A 90 -18.90 -4.97 3.65
N ILE A 91 -18.75 -4.17 2.59
CA ILE A 91 -17.62 -3.25 2.40
C ILE A 91 -17.42 -2.29 3.60
N ASN A 92 -18.51 -1.88 4.25
CA ASN A 92 -18.46 -0.98 5.42
C ASN A 92 -17.87 -1.66 6.66
N LYS A 93 -17.88 -2.99 6.71
CA LYS A 93 -17.28 -3.79 7.77
C LYS A 93 -15.86 -4.26 7.40
N VAL A 94 -15.64 -4.64 6.15
CA VAL A 94 -14.34 -5.13 5.64
C VAL A 94 -13.29 -4.03 5.62
N THR A 95 -13.63 -2.84 5.09
CA THR A 95 -12.66 -1.76 4.89
C THR A 95 -12.03 -1.24 6.19
N PRO A 96 -12.77 -1.04 7.31
CA PRO A 96 -12.16 -0.67 8.58
C PRO A 96 -11.09 -1.65 9.05
N ILE A 97 -11.38 -2.95 8.92
CA ILE A 97 -10.48 -4.01 9.35
C ILE A 97 -9.22 -4.01 8.49
N ASP A 98 -9.34 -3.91 7.17
CA ASP A 98 -8.18 -3.84 6.28
C ASP A 98 -7.31 -2.60 6.58
N LYS A 99 -7.92 -1.44 6.79
CA LYS A 99 -7.19 -0.19 7.12
C LYS A 99 -6.54 -0.21 8.51
N SER A 100 -6.97 -1.07 9.42
CA SER A 100 -6.30 -1.27 10.70
C SER A 100 -4.88 -1.84 10.55
N SER A 101 -4.53 -2.33 9.37
CA SER A 101 -3.17 -2.80 9.05
C SER A 101 -2.09 -1.78 9.39
N THR A 102 -2.36 -0.47 9.33
CA THR A 102 -1.40 0.57 9.74
C THR A 102 -1.08 0.45 11.22
N VAL A 103 -2.11 0.34 12.08
CA VAL A 103 -1.95 0.16 13.52
C VAL A 103 -1.26 -1.16 13.84
N ILE A 104 -1.65 -2.25 13.14
CA ILE A 104 -1.01 -3.56 13.29
C ILE A 104 0.48 -3.48 12.89
N THR A 105 0.83 -2.76 11.81
CA THR A 105 2.23 -2.55 11.41
C THR A 105 3.04 -1.86 12.50
N MET A 106 2.48 -0.82 13.14
CA MET A 106 3.14 -0.13 14.26
C MET A 106 3.38 -1.10 15.42
N LEU A 107 2.38 -1.90 15.79
CA LEU A 107 2.53 -2.93 16.85
C LEU A 107 3.58 -3.98 16.47
N LEU A 108 3.57 -4.48 15.24
CA LEU A 108 4.57 -5.45 14.77
C LEU A 108 5.98 -4.84 14.70
N ALA A 109 6.12 -3.55 14.40
CA ALA A 109 7.40 -2.84 14.43
C ALA A 109 7.99 -2.82 15.85
N PHE A 110 7.16 -2.58 16.86
CA PHE A 110 7.60 -2.68 18.26
C PHE A 110 8.04 -4.09 18.64
N ILE A 111 7.28 -5.13 18.25
CA ILE A 111 7.54 -6.52 18.62
C ILE A 111 8.74 -7.10 17.85
N PHE A 112 8.75 -7.01 16.52
CA PHE A 112 9.72 -7.69 15.66
C PHE A 112 10.95 -6.86 15.34
N LEU A 113 10.80 -5.54 15.24
CA LEU A 113 11.90 -4.62 14.91
C LEU A 113 12.51 -4.00 16.18
N ARG A 114 11.92 -4.27 17.34
CA ARG A 114 12.33 -3.73 18.64
C ARG A 114 12.40 -2.20 18.65
N GLU A 115 11.47 -1.56 17.91
CA GLU A 115 11.34 -0.11 17.93
C GLU A 115 10.80 0.33 19.30
N GLU A 116 11.30 1.46 19.83
CA GLU A 116 10.86 1.97 21.13
C GLU A 116 9.41 2.43 21.10
N ILE A 117 8.63 2.05 22.13
CA ILE A 117 7.27 2.51 22.37
C ILE A 117 7.35 3.72 23.31
N THR A 118 7.26 4.93 22.78
CA THR A 118 7.08 6.12 23.57
C THR A 118 5.58 6.37 23.82
N TRP A 119 5.26 7.10 24.89
CA TRP A 119 3.86 7.52 25.17
C TRP A 119 3.25 8.24 23.96
N LEU A 120 4.04 9.07 23.29
CA LEU A 120 3.60 9.81 22.12
C LEU A 120 3.26 8.88 20.94
N LYS A 121 4.06 7.85 20.69
CA LYS A 121 3.77 6.82 19.66
C LYS A 121 2.49 6.04 20.00
N PHE A 122 2.27 5.72 21.26
CA PHE A 122 1.06 5.05 21.70
C PHE A 122 -0.20 5.90 21.46
N VAL A 123 -0.18 7.17 21.87
CA VAL A 123 -1.28 8.11 21.61
C VAL A 123 -1.50 8.31 20.11
N SER A 124 -0.43 8.49 19.33
CA SER A 124 -0.49 8.62 17.88
C SER A 124 -1.14 7.40 17.20
N MET A 125 -0.81 6.21 17.65
CA MET A 125 -1.42 4.97 17.15
C MET A 125 -2.94 4.94 17.38
N ILE A 126 -3.39 5.38 18.54
CA ILE A 126 -4.84 5.49 18.87
C ILE A 126 -5.50 6.54 17.97
N LEU A 127 -4.90 7.72 17.81
CA LEU A 127 -5.43 8.80 16.97
C LEU A 127 -5.55 8.35 15.51
N ILE A 128 -4.53 7.69 14.96
CA ILE A 128 -4.54 7.15 13.61
C ILE A 128 -5.61 6.07 13.45
N GLY A 129 -5.75 5.18 14.42
CA GLY A 129 -6.78 4.13 14.42
C GLY A 129 -8.20 4.71 14.41
N ILE A 130 -8.50 5.61 15.32
CA ILE A 130 -9.80 6.31 15.41
C ILE A 130 -10.05 7.12 14.14
N GLY A 131 -9.06 7.90 13.70
CA GLY A 131 -9.14 8.71 12.49
C GLY A 131 -9.44 7.88 11.25
N THR A 132 -8.75 6.75 11.10
CA THR A 132 -8.99 5.79 10.00
C THR A 132 -10.42 5.24 10.04
N TYR A 133 -10.91 4.86 11.21
CA TYR A 133 -12.29 4.38 11.36
C TYR A 133 -13.33 5.45 11.02
N LEU A 134 -13.11 6.71 11.44
CA LEU A 134 -14.02 7.82 11.15
C LEU A 134 -14.07 8.20 9.67
N MET A 135 -12.98 7.97 8.92
CA MET A 135 -12.93 8.27 7.48
C MET A 135 -13.73 7.29 6.63
N ILE A 136 -14.10 6.14 7.16
CA ILE A 136 -14.86 5.15 6.41
C ILE A 136 -16.31 5.63 6.28
N GLN A 137 -16.72 5.85 5.04
CA GLN A 137 -18.09 6.23 4.72
C GLN A 137 -18.98 5.00 4.75
N LYS A 138 -20.04 5.05 5.54
CA LYS A 138 -21.10 4.04 5.51
C LYS A 138 -21.93 4.22 4.22
N LYS A 139 -21.83 3.26 3.27
CA LYS A 139 -22.88 3.10 2.24
C LYS A 139 -23.94 2.18 2.81
N GLU A 140 -25.22 2.57 2.70
CA GLU A 140 -26.34 1.70 3.06
C GLU A 140 -26.32 0.47 2.15
N THR A 141 -26.04 -0.67 2.71
CA THR A 141 -26.14 -1.98 2.05
C THR A 141 -27.23 -2.77 2.75
N LYS A 142 -28.13 -3.38 1.96
CA LYS A 142 -29.16 -4.29 2.47
C LYS A 142 -28.48 -5.47 3.17
N GLU A 143 -28.82 -5.70 4.42
CA GLU A 143 -28.32 -6.82 5.22
C GLU A 143 -28.65 -8.14 4.53
N LYS A 144 -27.63 -8.83 4.04
CA LYS A 144 -27.67 -10.26 3.77
C LYS A 144 -27.19 -10.99 5.03
N ALA A 145 -27.82 -12.09 5.38
CA ALA A 145 -27.33 -12.99 6.43
C ALA A 145 -25.87 -13.33 6.16
N GLU A 146 -24.96 -12.76 6.96
CA GLU A 146 -23.52 -12.84 6.73
C GLU A 146 -22.96 -14.10 7.40
N ASP A 147 -22.40 -15.00 6.60
CA ASP A 147 -21.48 -16.03 7.11
C ASP A 147 -20.23 -15.33 7.67
N LYS A 148 -19.88 -15.56 8.95
CA LYS A 148 -18.74 -14.93 9.64
C LYS A 148 -17.38 -15.15 8.95
N LYS A 149 -17.31 -15.94 7.90
CA LYS A 149 -16.11 -16.17 7.09
C LYS A 149 -15.50 -14.88 6.49
N TRP A 150 -16.33 -13.86 6.19
CA TRP A 150 -15.82 -12.58 5.72
C TRP A 150 -14.84 -11.93 6.71
N LEU A 151 -15.10 -12.08 8.02
CA LEU A 151 -14.26 -11.51 9.07
C LEU A 151 -12.87 -12.17 9.07
N LEU A 152 -12.79 -13.50 8.90
CA LEU A 152 -11.53 -14.22 8.81
C LEU A 152 -10.68 -13.70 7.65
N TYR A 153 -11.28 -13.51 6.48
CA TYR A 153 -10.59 -12.95 5.32
C TYR A 153 -10.19 -11.48 5.52
N ALA A 154 -11.04 -10.65 6.13
CA ALA A 154 -10.72 -9.25 6.41
C ALA A 154 -9.55 -9.11 7.40
N VAL A 155 -9.54 -9.90 8.47
CA VAL A 155 -8.43 -9.96 9.43
C VAL A 155 -7.17 -10.51 8.75
N GLY A 156 -7.29 -11.56 7.94
CA GLY A 156 -6.17 -12.08 7.15
C GLY A 156 -5.56 -11.01 6.24
N SER A 157 -6.40 -10.24 5.54
CA SER A 157 -5.93 -9.11 4.72
C SER A 157 -5.13 -8.11 5.54
N ALA A 158 -5.64 -7.66 6.68
CA ALA A 158 -4.97 -6.68 7.54
C ALA A 158 -3.63 -7.20 8.09
N VAL A 159 -3.58 -8.47 8.51
CA VAL A 159 -2.35 -9.11 9.01
C VAL A 159 -1.30 -9.19 7.90
N PHE A 160 -1.66 -9.72 6.73
CA PHE A 160 -0.71 -9.81 5.61
C PHE A 160 -0.30 -8.43 5.10
N ALA A 161 -1.21 -7.44 5.07
CA ALA A 161 -0.87 -6.06 4.72
C ALA A 161 0.15 -5.45 5.70
N SER A 162 0.05 -5.75 6.99
CA SER A 162 1.02 -5.28 7.98
C SER A 162 2.38 -5.97 7.84
N LEU A 163 2.40 -7.25 7.50
CA LEU A 163 3.63 -8.02 7.27
C LEU A 163 4.44 -7.51 6.06
N ILE A 164 3.80 -6.91 5.06
CA ILE A 164 4.48 -6.36 3.88
C ILE A 164 5.62 -5.42 4.27
N SER A 165 5.34 -4.47 5.17
CA SER A 165 6.30 -3.46 5.60
C SER A 165 7.38 -4.02 6.51
N ILE A 166 7.01 -4.90 7.43
CA ILE A 166 7.94 -5.52 8.39
C ILE A 166 8.93 -6.44 7.66
N LEU A 167 8.42 -7.38 6.85
CA LEU A 167 9.27 -8.29 6.08
C LEU A 167 10.11 -7.53 5.05
N GLY A 168 9.50 -6.53 4.40
CA GLY A 168 10.21 -5.66 3.46
C GLY A 168 11.34 -4.90 4.13
N LYS A 169 11.13 -4.32 5.32
CA LYS A 169 12.17 -3.63 6.08
C LYS A 169 13.33 -4.57 6.44
N ILE A 170 13.05 -5.77 6.91
CA ILE A 170 14.09 -6.77 7.22
C ILE A 170 14.85 -7.15 5.94
N GLY A 171 14.14 -7.34 4.82
CA GLY A 171 14.72 -7.76 3.56
C GLY A 171 15.61 -6.71 2.87
N ILE A 172 15.45 -5.41 3.20
CA ILE A 172 16.24 -4.34 2.56
C ILE A 172 17.40 -3.83 3.42
N GLN A 173 17.61 -4.36 4.63
CA GLN A 173 18.65 -3.82 5.55
C GLN A 173 20.04 -3.93 4.97
N ASP A 174 20.39 -5.07 4.37
CA ASP A 174 21.73 -5.40 3.90
C ASP A 174 21.85 -5.38 2.37
N VAL A 175 20.92 -4.72 1.68
CA VAL A 175 20.91 -4.60 0.21
C VAL A 175 20.52 -3.20 -0.21
N ASN A 176 20.98 -2.75 -1.40
CA ASN A 176 20.50 -1.49 -1.95
C ASN A 176 18.97 -1.48 -2.04
N SER A 177 18.31 -0.44 -1.50
CA SER A 177 16.84 -0.37 -1.41
C SER A 177 16.16 -0.44 -2.78
N ASN A 178 16.78 0.10 -3.85
CA ASN A 178 16.24 0.01 -5.20
C ASN A 178 16.26 -1.43 -5.71
N LEU A 179 17.38 -2.15 -5.47
CA LEU A 179 17.52 -3.55 -5.84
C LEU A 179 16.53 -4.43 -5.06
N GLY A 180 16.40 -4.23 -3.74
CA GLY A 180 15.42 -4.92 -2.92
C GLY A 180 13.99 -4.67 -3.40
N THR A 181 13.67 -3.42 -3.76
CA THR A 181 12.34 -3.06 -4.31
C THR A 181 12.09 -3.78 -5.66
N ALA A 182 13.08 -3.83 -6.55
CA ALA A 182 12.94 -4.48 -7.85
C ALA A 182 12.69 -6.00 -7.71
N ILE A 183 13.48 -6.68 -6.86
CA ILE A 183 13.33 -8.12 -6.60
C ILE A 183 11.94 -8.42 -6.02
N ARG A 184 11.53 -7.67 -4.97
CA ARG A 184 10.22 -7.82 -4.36
C ARG A 184 9.10 -7.57 -5.39
N THR A 185 9.23 -6.55 -6.24
CA THR A 185 8.22 -6.21 -7.25
C THR A 185 8.02 -7.34 -8.27
N ALA A 186 9.06 -8.09 -8.61
CA ALA A 186 8.92 -9.27 -9.47
C ALA A 186 7.97 -10.31 -8.85
N VAL A 187 8.09 -10.57 -7.54
CA VAL A 187 7.19 -11.47 -6.82
C VAL A 187 5.76 -10.90 -6.78
N VAL A 188 5.62 -9.59 -6.52
CA VAL A 188 4.30 -8.93 -6.52
C VAL A 188 3.64 -9.01 -7.89
N LEU A 189 4.41 -8.88 -8.98
CA LEU A 189 3.88 -9.02 -10.36
C LEU A 189 3.33 -10.42 -10.61
N VAL A 190 4.05 -11.45 -10.21
CA VAL A 190 3.56 -12.84 -10.30
C VAL A 190 2.26 -13.00 -9.53
N MET A 191 2.20 -12.51 -8.29
CA MET A 191 0.99 -12.57 -7.47
C MET A 191 -0.17 -11.77 -8.08
N ALA A 192 0.10 -10.59 -8.66
CA ALA A 192 -0.92 -9.79 -9.33
C ALA A 192 -1.55 -10.55 -10.51
N TRP A 193 -0.74 -11.22 -11.33
CA TRP A 193 -1.25 -12.06 -12.42
C TRP A 193 -2.00 -13.29 -11.92
N ILE A 194 -1.56 -13.93 -10.82
CA ILE A 194 -2.32 -15.00 -10.18
C ILE A 194 -3.72 -14.50 -9.80
N VAL A 195 -3.85 -13.29 -9.23
CA VAL A 195 -5.15 -12.69 -8.91
C VAL A 195 -6.00 -12.50 -10.17
N VAL A 196 -5.41 -12.04 -11.28
CA VAL A 196 -6.11 -11.87 -12.57
C VAL A 196 -6.64 -13.21 -13.09
N PHE A 197 -5.83 -14.28 -13.06
CA PHE A 197 -6.24 -15.61 -13.50
C PHE A 197 -7.30 -16.24 -12.60
N VAL A 198 -7.14 -16.14 -11.28
CA VAL A 198 -8.12 -16.66 -10.31
C VAL A 198 -9.48 -15.95 -10.44
N THR A 199 -9.47 -14.65 -10.80
CA THR A 199 -10.71 -13.89 -11.03
C THR A 199 -11.26 -14.02 -12.45
N GLY A 200 -10.57 -14.71 -13.36
CA GLY A 200 -10.98 -14.95 -14.74
C GLY A 200 -11.02 -13.70 -15.61
N LYS A 201 -10.22 -12.67 -15.29
CA LYS A 201 -10.26 -11.34 -15.93
C LYS A 201 -9.19 -11.12 -17.02
N GLN A 202 -8.40 -12.14 -17.36
CA GLN A 202 -7.29 -12.02 -18.32
C GLN A 202 -7.71 -11.51 -19.70
N ASN A 203 -8.92 -11.83 -20.17
CA ASN A 203 -9.41 -11.42 -21.49
C ASN A 203 -9.74 -9.92 -21.58
N THR A 204 -9.88 -9.22 -20.44
CA THR A 204 -10.19 -7.78 -20.45
C THR A 204 -9.01 -6.91 -20.86
N VAL A 205 -7.79 -7.46 -20.89
CA VAL A 205 -6.57 -6.77 -21.38
C VAL A 205 -6.77 -6.23 -22.81
N ASN A 206 -7.40 -7.00 -23.68
CA ASN A 206 -7.58 -6.65 -25.09
C ASN A 206 -8.56 -5.47 -25.30
N ASN A 207 -9.36 -5.14 -24.32
CA ASN A 207 -10.38 -4.11 -24.41
C ASN A 207 -9.95 -2.75 -23.83
N ILE A 208 -8.68 -2.62 -23.46
CA ILE A 208 -8.15 -1.38 -22.83
C ILE A 208 -7.88 -0.35 -23.92
N ASP A 209 -8.54 0.80 -23.83
CA ASP A 209 -8.35 1.93 -24.73
C ASP A 209 -7.00 2.66 -24.49
N ARG A 210 -6.52 3.38 -25.53
CA ARG A 210 -5.21 4.06 -25.49
C ARG A 210 -5.08 5.08 -24.33
N LYS A 211 -6.18 5.74 -23.97
CA LYS A 211 -6.19 6.73 -22.89
C LYS A 211 -6.01 6.03 -21.53
N SER A 212 -6.70 4.92 -21.31
CA SER A 212 -6.55 4.10 -20.11
C SER A 212 -5.12 3.53 -20.00
N TRP A 213 -4.52 3.07 -21.11
CA TRP A 213 -3.11 2.65 -21.14
C TRP A 213 -2.15 3.74 -20.69
N LEU A 214 -2.32 4.98 -21.20
CA LEU A 214 -1.48 6.12 -20.79
C LEU A 214 -1.58 6.36 -19.28
N PHE A 215 -2.79 6.41 -18.73
CA PHE A 215 -2.99 6.61 -17.29
C PHE A 215 -2.46 5.44 -16.44
N LEU A 216 -2.57 4.20 -16.92
CA LEU A 216 -2.01 3.02 -16.24
C LEU A 216 -0.48 3.09 -16.20
N ILE A 217 0.17 3.49 -17.31
CA ILE A 217 1.62 3.67 -17.37
C ILE A 217 2.06 4.78 -16.41
N LEU A 218 1.44 5.96 -16.48
CA LEU A 218 1.75 7.08 -15.58
C LEU A 218 1.53 6.71 -14.12
N SER A 219 0.44 6.01 -13.82
CA SER A 219 0.17 5.49 -12.47
C SER A 219 1.21 4.46 -12.03
N GLY A 220 1.70 3.62 -12.96
CA GLY A 220 2.77 2.66 -12.71
C GLY A 220 4.09 3.35 -12.36
N VAL A 221 4.47 4.38 -13.11
CA VAL A 221 5.67 5.20 -12.82
C VAL A 221 5.55 5.89 -11.46
N ALA A 222 4.39 6.51 -11.16
CA ALA A 222 4.14 7.11 -9.86
C ALA A 222 4.19 6.07 -8.72
N THR A 223 3.63 4.86 -8.92
CA THR A 223 3.72 3.76 -7.96
C THR A 223 5.18 3.33 -7.75
N GLY A 224 5.96 3.23 -8.81
CA GLY A 224 7.39 2.91 -8.75
C GLY A 224 8.15 3.94 -7.93
N GLY A 225 7.93 5.24 -8.19
CA GLY A 225 8.50 6.34 -7.40
C GLY A 225 8.10 6.26 -5.92
N SER A 226 6.82 5.98 -5.64
CA SER A 226 6.33 5.77 -4.28
C SER A 226 7.07 4.61 -3.58
N TRP A 227 7.15 3.43 -4.20
CA TRP A 227 7.77 2.26 -3.58
C TRP A 227 9.27 2.42 -3.38
N LEU A 228 9.97 3.02 -4.34
CA LEU A 228 11.40 3.30 -4.19
C LEU A 228 11.66 4.26 -3.01
N CYS A 229 10.89 5.33 -2.91
CA CYS A 229 10.93 6.26 -1.78
C CYS A 229 10.55 5.56 -0.47
N TYR A 230 9.48 4.78 -0.45
CA TYR A 230 9.00 4.06 0.71
C TYR A 230 10.04 3.10 1.29
N TYR A 231 10.61 2.23 0.44
CA TYR A 231 11.60 1.27 0.89
C TYR A 231 12.91 1.95 1.26
N ARG A 232 13.28 3.06 0.61
CA ARG A 232 14.42 3.87 1.06
C ARG A 232 14.18 4.49 2.43
N ALA A 233 12.97 4.99 2.68
CA ALA A 233 12.58 5.49 4.01
C ALA A 233 12.59 4.38 5.06
N LEU A 234 12.01 3.21 4.76
CA LEU A 234 12.00 2.05 5.66
C LEU A 234 13.40 1.54 6.00
N GLN A 235 14.34 1.61 5.07
CA GLN A 235 15.72 1.15 5.28
C GLN A 235 16.40 1.91 6.42
N THR A 236 16.18 3.21 6.53
CA THR A 236 16.91 4.10 7.46
C THR A 236 16.02 4.73 8.54
N GLY A 237 14.69 4.66 8.41
CA GLY A 237 13.74 5.21 9.37
C GLY A 237 12.94 4.12 10.10
N PRO A 238 12.31 4.45 11.23
CA PRO A 238 11.47 3.51 11.97
C PRO A 238 10.18 3.21 11.20
N ALA A 239 9.80 1.92 11.12
CA ALA A 239 8.61 1.50 10.40
C ALA A 239 7.33 2.04 11.06
N SER A 240 7.33 2.15 12.39
CA SER A 240 6.23 2.74 13.17
C SER A 240 5.93 4.21 12.82
N VAL A 241 6.87 4.91 12.16
CA VAL A 241 6.70 6.31 11.71
C VAL A 241 6.57 6.39 10.19
N VAL A 242 7.40 5.67 9.45
CA VAL A 242 7.38 5.70 7.96
C VAL A 242 6.04 5.26 7.40
N VAL A 243 5.45 4.19 7.96
CA VAL A 243 4.17 3.66 7.46
C VAL A 243 3.02 4.64 7.64
N PRO A 244 2.81 5.27 8.81
CA PRO A 244 1.81 6.34 8.95
C PRO A 244 2.04 7.54 8.02
N ILE A 245 3.30 7.99 7.81
CA ILE A 245 3.59 9.10 6.90
C ILE A 245 3.17 8.75 5.46
N ASP A 246 3.46 7.54 4.98
CA ASP A 246 3.01 7.09 3.66
C ASP A 246 1.48 7.16 3.52
N LYS A 247 0.71 6.90 4.58
CA LYS A 247 -0.75 7.03 4.59
C LYS A 247 -1.25 8.47 4.47
N LEU A 248 -0.40 9.48 4.67
CA LEU A 248 -0.75 10.88 4.37
C LEU A 248 -0.95 11.12 2.86
N SER A 249 -0.64 10.14 2.00
CA SER A 249 -1.04 10.12 0.59
C SER A 249 -2.55 10.41 0.40
N ILE A 250 -3.37 10.10 1.40
CA ILE A 250 -4.80 10.41 1.43
C ILE A 250 -5.06 11.92 1.31
N LEU A 251 -4.19 12.79 1.86
CA LEU A 251 -4.30 14.24 1.74
C LEU A 251 -4.21 14.68 0.28
N VAL A 252 -3.24 14.12 -0.46
CA VAL A 252 -3.03 14.42 -1.88
C VAL A 252 -4.26 13.98 -2.68
N THR A 253 -4.78 12.78 -2.40
CA THR A 253 -5.95 12.24 -3.08
C THR A 253 -7.20 13.08 -2.80
N ILE A 254 -7.41 13.49 -1.54
CA ILE A 254 -8.58 14.31 -1.14
C ILE A 254 -8.48 15.72 -1.73
N ALA A 255 -7.31 16.36 -1.65
CA ALA A 255 -7.11 17.68 -2.24
C ALA A 255 -7.43 17.66 -3.75
N PHE A 256 -6.95 16.64 -4.46
CA PHE A 256 -7.26 16.48 -5.87
C PHE A 256 -8.76 16.20 -6.13
N SER A 257 -9.38 15.31 -5.35
CA SER A 257 -10.82 15.03 -5.47
C SER A 257 -11.66 16.29 -5.24
N TYR A 258 -11.26 17.13 -4.30
CA TYR A 258 -11.93 18.41 -4.05
C TYR A 258 -11.78 19.38 -5.24
N ILE A 259 -10.56 19.53 -5.78
CA ILE A 259 -10.26 20.49 -6.87
C ILE A 259 -10.88 20.04 -8.20
N VAL A 260 -10.76 18.75 -8.55
CA VAL A 260 -11.11 18.25 -9.89
C VAL A 260 -12.52 17.69 -9.96
N PHE A 261 -12.97 17.00 -8.91
CA PHE A 261 -14.30 16.36 -8.88
C PHE A 261 -15.30 17.13 -8.02
N HIS A 262 -14.87 18.20 -7.34
CA HIS A 262 -15.69 18.99 -6.39
C HIS A 262 -16.35 18.12 -5.30
N GLU A 263 -15.71 16.98 -4.97
CA GLU A 263 -16.17 16.08 -3.92
C GLU A 263 -15.91 16.70 -2.54
N LYS A 264 -16.97 16.92 -1.75
CA LYS A 264 -16.86 17.49 -0.40
C LYS A 264 -16.72 16.39 0.64
N LEU A 265 -15.83 16.60 1.59
CA LEU A 265 -15.71 15.73 2.77
C LEU A 265 -16.90 15.97 3.72
N SER A 266 -17.45 14.87 4.26
CA SER A 266 -18.36 14.98 5.40
C SER A 266 -17.61 15.46 6.64
N LEU A 267 -18.29 16.11 7.58
CA LEU A 267 -17.68 16.53 8.85
C LEU A 267 -17.00 15.36 9.57
N LYS A 268 -17.64 14.19 9.56
CA LYS A 268 -17.08 12.96 10.15
C LYS A 268 -15.78 12.54 9.49
N SER A 269 -15.71 12.55 8.15
CA SER A 269 -14.49 12.21 7.42
C SER A 269 -13.41 13.29 7.60
N GLY A 270 -13.80 14.55 7.72
CA GLY A 270 -12.89 15.66 8.00
C GLY A 270 -12.22 15.55 9.37
N THR A 271 -13.00 15.23 10.42
CA THR A 271 -12.44 14.95 11.76
C THR A 271 -11.54 13.72 11.76
N GLY A 272 -11.91 12.65 11.05
CA GLY A 272 -11.07 11.47 10.89
C GLY A 272 -9.73 11.78 10.22
N LEU A 273 -9.77 12.59 9.15
CA LEU A 273 -8.56 13.05 8.46
C LEU A 273 -7.66 13.87 9.39
N LEU A 274 -8.24 14.80 10.15
CA LEU A 274 -7.49 15.61 11.11
C LEU A 274 -6.78 14.75 12.16
N LEU A 275 -7.45 13.73 12.69
CA LEU A 275 -6.86 12.80 13.66
C LEU A 275 -5.70 12.00 13.06
N ILE A 276 -5.82 11.55 11.81
CA ILE A 276 -4.72 10.85 11.11
C ILE A 276 -3.52 11.79 10.94
N VAL A 277 -3.76 13.02 10.49
CA VAL A 277 -2.69 14.01 10.28
C VAL A 277 -2.00 14.36 11.58
N VAL A 278 -2.76 14.73 12.62
CA VAL A 278 -2.21 15.09 13.94
C VAL A 278 -1.45 13.91 14.54
N GLY A 279 -2.05 12.69 14.52
CA GLY A 279 -1.40 11.48 15.02
C GLY A 279 -0.11 11.15 14.27
N THR A 280 -0.10 11.33 12.93
CA THR A 280 1.11 11.06 12.13
C THR A 280 2.20 12.11 12.34
N LEU A 281 1.83 13.40 12.41
CA LEU A 281 2.82 14.48 12.65
C LEU A 281 3.40 14.42 14.06
N ALA A 282 2.61 14.01 15.04
CA ALA A 282 3.09 13.80 16.42
C ALA A 282 4.18 12.71 16.50
N LEU A 283 4.23 11.75 15.56
CA LEU A 283 5.30 10.75 15.51
C LEU A 283 6.67 11.33 15.09
N LEU A 284 6.73 12.59 14.63
CA LEU A 284 7.96 13.26 14.21
C LEU A 284 8.64 14.04 15.34
N ILE A 285 7.93 14.18 16.49
CA ILE A 285 8.41 14.86 17.69
C ILE A 285 8.98 13.81 18.64
#